data_9f21b522fcc3534727501400a818f662
#
_entry.id   9f21b522fcc3534727501400a818f662
#
_cell.length_a   1.000
_cell.length_b   1.000
_cell.length_c   1.000
_cell.angle_alpha   90.00
_cell.angle_beta   90.00
_cell.angle_gamma   90.00
#
_symmetry.space_group_name_H-M   'P 1'
#
loop_
_entity.id
_entity.type
_entity.pdbx_description
1 polymer ?
#
loop_
_entity_poly.entity_id
_entity_poly.type
_entity_poly.pdbx_seq_one_letter_code
_entity_poly.pdbx_strand_id
1 'polypeptide(L)'
;MHIRSLTVKALAAVALGTTLIGAQAQVPEGKVGINYSRCDKNFEGWGLHTWKNPGIPLPGVEWQKPMPPTGTSDFGVYWHTDLAEYGSSQTVNYIIHKGDSKEQGGKDMKFSGKENKEIWVNSGDRKIYFTLEEAKKGREEKPCQ
;
A
#
# COMPACT_ATOMS: atom_id res chain seq x y z
N MET A 1 62.84 -31.77 21.11
CA MET A 1 61.39 -32.03 21.33
C MET A 1 60.65 -30.74 21.03
N HIS A 2 60.09 -30.60 19.85
CA HIS A 2 59.34 -29.41 19.49
C HIS A 2 57.85 -29.68 19.60
N ILE A 3 57.21 -29.00 20.55
CA ILE A 3 55.75 -29.03 20.70
C ILE A 3 55.19 -27.95 19.77
N ARG A 4 54.55 -28.37 18.67
CA ARG A 4 53.80 -27.47 17.82
C ARG A 4 52.44 -27.19 18.45
N SER A 5 52.25 -25.96 18.89
CA SER A 5 50.93 -25.46 19.33
C SER A 5 50.04 -25.30 18.10
N LEU A 6 48.98 -26.08 18.04
CA LEU A 6 47.90 -25.92 17.09
C LEU A 6 46.92 -24.88 17.61
N THR A 7 47.00 -23.69 17.05
CA THR A 7 46.01 -22.67 17.30
C THR A 7 44.75 -22.99 16.51
N VAL A 8 43.72 -23.42 17.22
CA VAL A 8 42.40 -23.60 16.64
C VAL A 8 41.77 -22.19 16.51
N LYS A 9 41.66 -21.71 15.28
CA LYS A 9 40.86 -20.51 15.00
C LYS A 9 39.40 -20.91 15.03
N ALA A 10 38.69 -20.50 16.08
CA ALA A 10 37.25 -20.61 16.14
C ALA A 10 36.66 -19.59 15.13
N LEU A 11 36.08 -20.09 14.06
CA LEU A 11 35.21 -19.28 13.20
C LEU A 11 33.90 -19.02 13.96
N ALA A 12 33.72 -17.79 14.42
CA ALA A 12 32.44 -17.35 14.88
C ALA A 12 31.50 -17.18 13.67
N ALA A 13 30.58 -18.11 13.48
CA ALA A 13 29.51 -17.96 12.51
C ALA A 13 28.54 -16.89 13.06
N VAL A 14 28.58 -15.70 12.48
CA VAL A 14 27.55 -14.68 12.70
C VAL A 14 26.31 -15.15 11.97
N ALA A 15 25.37 -15.72 12.71
CA ALA A 15 24.03 -15.95 12.19
C ALA A 15 23.37 -14.60 11.98
N LEU A 16 23.32 -14.11 10.72
CA LEU A 16 22.47 -13.02 10.31
C LEU A 16 21.03 -13.49 10.47
N GLY A 17 20.40 -13.14 11.58
CA GLY A 17 18.97 -13.31 11.76
C GLY A 17 18.26 -12.44 10.74
N THR A 18 17.74 -13.03 9.67
CA THR A 18 16.79 -12.38 8.79
C THR A 18 15.51 -12.20 9.59
N THR A 19 15.30 -11.00 10.13
CA THR A 19 13.98 -10.57 10.57
C THR A 19 13.09 -10.56 9.33
N LEU A 20 12.16 -11.52 9.26
CA LEU A 20 11.08 -11.49 8.28
C LEU A 20 10.20 -10.28 8.64
N ILE A 21 10.56 -9.12 8.12
CA ILE A 21 9.67 -7.96 8.07
C ILE A 21 8.56 -8.37 7.13
N GLY A 22 7.30 -8.31 7.61
CA GLY A 22 6.13 -8.64 6.81
C GLY A 22 6.24 -8.03 5.41
N ALA A 23 6.00 -8.85 4.38
CA ALA A 23 6.21 -8.44 3.00
C ALA A 23 5.30 -7.27 2.64
N GLN A 24 5.88 -6.10 2.45
CA GLN A 24 5.27 -4.95 1.81
C GLN A 24 5.52 -5.06 0.30
N ALA A 25 4.47 -4.82 -0.49
CA ALA A 25 4.64 -4.69 -1.93
C ALA A 25 5.41 -3.41 -2.23
N GLN A 26 6.56 -3.55 -2.85
CA GLN A 26 7.34 -2.40 -3.29
C GLN A 26 6.67 -1.77 -4.51
N VAL A 27 6.44 -0.45 -4.48
CA VAL A 27 5.91 0.30 -5.61
C VAL A 27 6.99 0.41 -6.69
N PRO A 28 6.75 -0.12 -7.90
CA PRO A 28 7.71 0.03 -9.00
C PRO A 28 7.98 1.48 -9.34
N GLU A 29 9.14 1.76 -9.90
CA GLU A 29 9.47 3.09 -10.40
C GLU A 29 8.45 3.54 -11.46
N GLY A 30 8.06 4.82 -11.42
CA GLY A 30 7.06 5.40 -12.32
C GLY A 30 5.61 5.06 -11.95
N LYS A 31 5.39 4.28 -10.91
CA LYS A 31 4.05 3.96 -10.40
C LYS A 31 3.77 4.62 -9.07
N VAL A 32 2.50 4.73 -8.76
CA VAL A 32 2.01 5.12 -7.44
C VAL A 32 1.19 3.97 -6.85
N GLY A 33 1.21 3.85 -5.53
CA GLY A 33 0.55 2.78 -4.80
C GLY A 33 -0.53 3.27 -3.85
N ILE A 34 -1.61 2.52 -3.77
CA ILE A 34 -2.65 2.67 -2.75
C ILE A 34 -2.77 1.33 -2.05
N ASN A 35 -2.50 1.31 -0.75
CA ASN A 35 -2.60 0.14 0.10
C ASN A 35 -3.89 0.21 0.92
N TYR A 36 -4.62 -0.88 1.03
CA TYR A 36 -5.92 -0.93 1.68
C TYR A 36 -6.04 -2.13 2.60
N SER A 37 -6.37 -1.86 3.86
CA SER A 37 -6.59 -2.88 4.90
C SER A 37 -8.04 -2.89 5.37
N ARG A 38 -8.62 -4.06 5.50
CA ARG A 38 -9.97 -4.26 6.04
C ARG A 38 -9.94 -5.09 7.30
N CYS A 39 -10.77 -4.69 8.26
CA CYS A 39 -10.92 -5.41 9.53
C CYS A 39 -11.43 -6.84 9.34
N ASP A 40 -12.37 -7.05 8.41
CA ASP A 40 -12.93 -8.36 8.11
C ASP A 40 -12.08 -9.19 7.15
N LYS A 41 -11.00 -8.61 6.64
CA LYS A 41 -10.10 -9.21 5.63
C LYS A 41 -10.82 -9.73 4.38
N ASN A 42 -12.03 -9.28 4.13
CA ASN A 42 -12.80 -9.62 2.96
C ASN A 42 -12.76 -8.49 1.93
N PHE A 43 -11.97 -8.66 0.89
CA PHE A 43 -11.76 -7.67 -0.15
C PHE A 43 -12.63 -7.92 -1.40
N GLU A 44 -13.48 -8.94 -1.37
CA GLU A 44 -14.34 -9.29 -2.51
C GLU A 44 -15.25 -8.11 -2.90
N GLY A 45 -15.20 -7.76 -4.19
CA GLY A 45 -16.01 -6.66 -4.74
C GLY A 45 -15.48 -5.26 -4.45
N TRP A 46 -14.46 -5.11 -3.62
CA TRP A 46 -13.80 -3.82 -3.38
C TRP A 46 -12.83 -3.52 -4.53
N GLY A 47 -12.97 -2.33 -5.09
CA GLY A 47 -12.15 -1.88 -6.21
C GLY A 47 -11.78 -0.41 -6.11
N LEU A 48 -10.93 0.03 -7.01
CA LEU A 48 -10.44 1.38 -7.09
C LEU A 48 -11.05 2.11 -8.29
N HIS A 49 -11.78 3.17 -8.04
CA HIS A 49 -12.12 4.17 -9.02
C HIS A 49 -11.08 5.29 -8.93
N THR A 50 -10.39 5.60 -10.01
CA THR A 50 -9.33 6.58 -10.01
C THR A 50 -9.31 7.37 -11.31
N TRP A 51 -8.96 8.65 -11.21
CA TRP A 51 -9.03 9.57 -12.35
C TRP A 51 -7.99 10.68 -12.25
N LYS A 52 -7.71 11.28 -13.39
CA LYS A 52 -6.89 12.48 -13.49
C LYS A 52 -7.76 13.74 -13.53
N ASN A 53 -7.20 14.87 -13.13
CA ASN A 53 -7.88 16.15 -13.30
C ASN A 53 -8.16 16.46 -14.79
N PRO A 54 -9.32 17.04 -15.15
CA PRO A 54 -10.38 17.56 -14.29
C PRO A 54 -11.50 16.55 -13.94
N GLY A 55 -11.35 15.28 -14.20
CA GLY A 55 -12.36 14.26 -13.90
C GLY A 55 -12.41 13.16 -14.95
N ILE A 56 -11.25 12.84 -15.54
CA ILE A 56 -11.13 11.83 -16.58
C ILE A 56 -10.63 10.53 -15.96
N PRO A 57 -11.46 9.47 -15.89
CA PRO A 57 -11.03 8.18 -15.37
C PRO A 57 -9.83 7.63 -16.14
N LEU A 58 -8.98 6.87 -15.45
CA LEU A 58 -7.91 6.15 -16.10
C LEU A 58 -8.48 5.14 -17.10
N PRO A 59 -7.72 4.77 -18.17
CA PRO A 59 -8.20 3.83 -19.16
C PRO A 59 -8.75 2.54 -18.55
N GLY A 60 -9.95 2.14 -18.96
CA GLY A 60 -10.60 0.92 -18.49
C GLY A 60 -11.27 1.01 -17.11
N VAL A 61 -11.20 2.15 -16.44
CA VAL A 61 -11.83 2.36 -15.13
C VAL A 61 -13.21 2.99 -15.30
N GLU A 62 -14.23 2.32 -14.79
CA GLU A 62 -15.61 2.81 -14.76
C GLU A 62 -16.17 2.60 -13.35
N TRP A 63 -17.20 3.36 -12.98
CA TRP A 63 -17.81 3.21 -11.66
C TRP A 63 -18.35 1.79 -11.41
N GLN A 64 -19.04 1.22 -12.41
CA GLN A 64 -19.57 -0.15 -12.32
C GLN A 64 -18.49 -1.22 -12.53
N LYS A 65 -17.30 -0.82 -12.94
CA LYS A 65 -16.17 -1.68 -13.20
C LYS A 65 -14.89 -1.08 -12.61
N PRO A 66 -14.81 -0.97 -11.28
CA PRO A 66 -13.62 -0.44 -10.63
C PRO A 66 -12.42 -1.35 -10.86
N MET A 67 -11.23 -0.78 -10.75
CA MET A 67 -9.99 -1.54 -10.92
C MET A 67 -9.85 -2.57 -9.79
N PRO A 68 -9.71 -3.85 -10.13
CA PRO A 68 -9.42 -4.86 -9.11
C PRO A 68 -8.02 -4.66 -8.53
N PRO A 69 -7.73 -5.13 -7.31
CA PRO A 69 -6.41 -5.02 -6.74
C PRO A 69 -5.32 -5.59 -7.64
N THR A 70 -4.16 -4.94 -7.65
CA THR A 70 -2.96 -5.43 -8.35
C THR A 70 -2.40 -6.66 -7.65
N GLY A 71 -2.47 -6.72 -6.33
CA GLY A 71 -1.97 -7.82 -5.53
C GLY A 71 -2.29 -7.68 -4.06
N THR A 72 -1.67 -8.55 -3.26
CA THR A 72 -1.84 -8.62 -1.81
C THR A 72 -0.50 -8.43 -1.10
N SER A 73 -0.56 -7.92 0.12
CA SER A 73 0.57 -7.77 1.03
C SER A 73 0.13 -8.13 2.44
N ASP A 74 1.04 -8.06 3.40
CA ASP A 74 0.68 -8.28 4.81
C ASP A 74 -0.28 -7.21 5.35
N PHE A 75 -0.28 -6.02 4.76
CA PHE A 75 -1.23 -4.96 5.12
C PHE A 75 -2.64 -5.25 4.62
N GLY A 76 -2.78 -5.81 3.44
CA GLY A 76 -4.06 -6.09 2.80
C GLY A 76 -3.93 -6.23 1.29
N VAL A 77 -4.68 -5.46 0.53
CA VAL A 77 -4.54 -5.39 -0.92
C VAL A 77 -3.92 -4.06 -1.34
N TYR A 78 -3.42 -4.00 -2.57
CA TYR A 78 -2.87 -2.76 -3.11
C TYR A 78 -3.18 -2.62 -4.60
N TRP A 79 -3.19 -1.37 -5.04
CA TRP A 79 -3.25 -0.99 -6.45
C TRP A 79 -1.99 -0.23 -6.81
N HIS A 80 -1.36 -0.61 -7.92
CA HIS A 80 -0.29 0.16 -8.53
C HIS A 80 -0.79 0.70 -9.87
N THR A 81 -0.66 2.01 -10.06
CA THR A 81 -1.05 2.69 -11.30
C THR A 81 0.11 3.53 -11.80
N ASP A 82 0.15 3.78 -13.12
CA ASP A 82 1.20 4.60 -13.71
C ASP A 82 1.00 6.07 -13.33
N LEU A 83 2.00 6.68 -12.72
CA LEU A 83 1.93 8.09 -12.34
C LEU A 83 1.72 9.00 -13.54
N ALA A 84 2.25 8.65 -14.71
CA ALA A 84 2.08 9.39 -15.95
C ALA A 84 0.61 9.52 -16.39
N GLU A 85 -0.24 8.53 -16.03
CA GLU A 85 -1.67 8.55 -16.37
C GLU A 85 -2.44 9.68 -15.67
N TYR A 86 -1.89 10.27 -14.62
CA TYR A 86 -2.51 11.39 -13.89
C TYR A 86 -2.17 12.77 -14.47
N GLY A 87 -1.46 12.82 -15.59
CA GLY A 87 -1.11 14.05 -16.27
C GLY A 87 -0.06 14.89 -15.53
N SER A 88 0.09 16.14 -15.94
CA SER A 88 1.15 17.04 -15.44
C SER A 88 0.98 17.43 -13.97
N SER A 89 -0.26 17.44 -13.45
CA SER A 89 -0.51 17.72 -12.04
C SER A 89 -0.01 16.62 -11.11
N GLN A 90 0.08 15.38 -11.60
CA GLN A 90 0.40 14.19 -10.82
C GLN A 90 -0.49 14.02 -9.59
N THR A 91 -1.70 14.60 -9.64
CA THR A 91 -2.70 14.45 -8.59
C THR A 91 -3.46 13.14 -8.81
N VAL A 92 -3.37 12.25 -7.83
CA VAL A 92 -4.08 10.97 -7.82
C VAL A 92 -5.44 11.19 -7.15
N ASN A 93 -6.51 11.19 -7.93
CA ASN A 93 -7.86 11.22 -7.40
C ASN A 93 -8.40 9.80 -7.33
N TYR A 94 -9.05 9.43 -6.23
CA TYR A 94 -9.50 8.05 -6.08
C TYR A 94 -10.70 7.90 -5.14
N ILE A 95 -11.40 6.78 -5.29
CA ILE A 95 -12.38 6.25 -4.36
C ILE A 95 -12.20 4.75 -4.31
N ILE A 96 -12.03 4.20 -3.11
CA ILE A 96 -12.11 2.76 -2.87
C ILE A 96 -13.58 2.46 -2.57
N HIS A 97 -14.20 1.57 -3.35
CA HIS A 97 -15.61 1.31 -3.19
C HIS A 97 -16.00 -0.14 -3.55
N LYS A 98 -17.15 -0.53 -3.05
CA LYS A 98 -17.85 -1.77 -3.42
C LYS A 98 -19.30 -1.40 -3.73
N GLY A 99 -19.70 -1.50 -5.01
CA GLY A 99 -20.97 -0.93 -5.44
C GLY A 99 -21.02 0.56 -5.10
N ASP A 100 -22.07 1.01 -4.41
CA ASP A 100 -22.21 2.40 -3.98
C ASP A 100 -21.61 2.69 -2.60
N SER A 101 -21.05 1.68 -1.94
CA SER A 101 -20.38 1.84 -0.64
C SER A 101 -18.96 2.36 -0.82
N LYS A 102 -18.73 3.60 -0.42
CA LYS A 102 -17.42 4.27 -0.48
C LYS A 102 -16.71 4.17 0.86
N GLU A 103 -15.46 3.71 0.86
CA GLU A 103 -14.72 3.46 2.10
C GLU A 103 -14.47 4.73 2.92
N GLN A 104 -14.17 5.84 2.28
CA GLN A 104 -13.77 7.06 2.99
C GLN A 104 -14.89 8.11 3.05
N GLY A 105 -16.11 7.67 3.27
CA GLY A 105 -17.22 8.53 3.66
C GLY A 105 -17.85 9.37 2.55
N GLY A 106 -17.92 8.86 1.35
CA GLY A 106 -18.65 9.51 0.26
C GLY A 106 -17.96 10.71 -0.40
N LYS A 107 -16.72 10.98 -0.02
CA LYS A 107 -15.92 12.06 -0.61
C LYS A 107 -14.96 11.51 -1.65
N ASP A 108 -14.68 12.35 -2.64
CA ASP A 108 -13.56 12.15 -3.53
C ASP A 108 -12.27 12.36 -2.75
N MET A 109 -11.38 11.39 -2.81
CA MET A 109 -10.08 11.47 -2.15
C MET A 109 -9.01 11.83 -3.15
N LYS A 110 -7.94 12.47 -2.67
CA LYS A 110 -6.80 12.81 -3.53
C LYS A 110 -5.51 12.91 -2.73
N PHE A 111 -4.41 12.66 -3.40
CA PHE A 111 -3.07 12.94 -2.89
C PHE A 111 -2.12 13.31 -4.04
N SER A 112 -1.00 13.92 -3.70
CA SER A 112 0.04 14.23 -4.68
C SER A 112 0.94 13.02 -4.91
N GLY A 113 0.87 12.43 -6.10
CA GLY A 113 1.77 11.35 -6.50
C GLY A 113 3.22 11.82 -6.70
N LYS A 114 3.42 13.13 -6.85
CA LYS A 114 4.74 13.74 -6.89
C LYS A 114 5.43 13.74 -5.52
N GLU A 115 4.65 14.00 -4.46
CA GLU A 115 5.17 14.08 -3.09
C GLU A 115 5.15 12.74 -2.37
N ASN A 116 4.20 11.87 -2.71
CA ASN A 116 3.99 10.59 -2.05
C ASN A 116 3.86 9.48 -3.07
N LYS A 117 4.79 8.55 -3.05
CA LYS A 117 4.80 7.40 -3.95
C LYS A 117 3.69 6.41 -3.64
N GLU A 118 3.28 6.32 -2.38
CA GLU A 118 2.20 5.45 -1.94
C GLU A 118 1.49 5.99 -0.71
N ILE A 119 0.27 5.53 -0.52
CA ILE A 119 -0.55 5.84 0.65
C ILE A 119 -1.15 4.57 1.24
N TRP A 120 -1.66 4.67 2.47
CA TRP A 120 -2.35 3.60 3.18
C TRP A 120 -3.73 4.06 3.64
N VAL A 121 -4.70 3.17 3.49
CA VAL A 121 -6.10 3.38 3.88
C VAL A 121 -6.56 2.22 4.76
N ASN A 122 -7.11 2.54 5.93
CA ASN A 122 -7.73 1.59 6.82
C ASN A 122 -9.25 1.60 6.65
N SER A 123 -9.87 0.44 6.59
CA SER A 123 -11.34 0.37 6.56
C SER A 123 -11.96 1.07 7.76
N GLY A 124 -13.03 1.84 7.53
CA GLY A 124 -13.71 2.62 8.57
C GLY A 124 -13.00 3.89 9.00
N ASP A 125 -11.93 4.25 8.35
CA ASP A 125 -11.15 5.45 8.65
C ASP A 125 -11.08 6.36 7.42
N ARG A 126 -11.45 7.62 7.57
CA ARG A 126 -11.47 8.59 6.47
C ARG A 126 -10.11 9.19 6.14
N LYS A 127 -9.11 8.98 7.01
CA LYS A 127 -7.78 9.54 6.83
C LYS A 127 -7.00 8.83 5.74
N ILE A 128 -6.14 9.59 5.07
CA ILE A 128 -5.06 9.07 4.25
C ILE A 128 -3.80 9.04 5.11
N TYR A 129 -3.12 7.90 5.12
CA TYR A 129 -1.83 7.75 5.81
C TYR A 129 -0.70 7.67 4.79
N PHE A 130 0.39 8.34 5.07
CA PHE A 130 1.52 8.46 4.16
C PHE A 130 2.70 7.55 4.52
N THR A 131 2.61 6.84 5.64
CA THR A 131 3.54 5.79 6.03
C THR A 131 2.77 4.59 6.61
N LEU A 132 3.38 3.42 6.53
CA LEU A 132 2.81 2.21 7.13
C LEU A 132 2.66 2.35 8.66
N GLU A 133 3.65 2.96 9.30
CA GLU A 133 3.65 3.18 10.75
C GLU A 133 2.50 4.07 11.18
N GLU A 134 2.23 5.14 10.45
CA GLU A 134 1.08 6.02 10.70
C GLU A 134 -0.24 5.27 10.52
N ALA A 135 -0.35 4.43 9.49
CA ALA A 135 -1.56 3.62 9.27
C ALA A 135 -1.78 2.62 10.41
N LYS A 136 -0.74 1.96 10.87
CA LYS A 136 -0.81 1.05 12.02
C LYS A 136 -1.24 1.77 13.29
N LYS A 137 -0.68 2.95 13.55
CA LYS A 137 -1.07 3.80 14.67
C LYS A 137 -2.52 4.26 14.55
N GLY A 138 -2.94 4.63 13.35
CA GLY A 138 -4.34 5.00 13.07
C GLY A 138 -5.30 3.85 13.37
N ARG A 139 -4.92 2.62 13.07
CA ARG A 139 -5.73 1.43 13.40
C ARG A 139 -5.80 1.19 14.91
N GLU A 140 -4.74 1.46 15.66
CA GLU A 140 -4.75 1.38 17.13
C GLU A 140 -5.70 2.44 17.74
N GLU A 141 -5.72 3.65 17.19
CA GLU A 141 -6.61 4.74 17.61
C GLU A 141 -8.07 4.50 17.23
N LYS A 142 -8.31 3.82 16.12
CA LYS A 142 -9.62 3.39 15.63
C LYS A 142 -9.62 1.88 15.40
N PRO A 143 -9.69 1.08 16.46
CA PRO A 143 -9.63 -0.37 16.35
C PRO A 143 -10.81 -0.95 15.60
N CYS A 144 -10.62 -2.13 15.05
CA CYS A 144 -11.70 -2.93 14.47
C CYS A 144 -12.76 -3.26 15.54
N GLN A 145 -14.01 -3.10 15.17
CA GLN A 145 -15.15 -3.41 16.04
C GLN A 145 -15.67 -4.81 15.75
#